data_38fe1e6a9a57016801b14369533b07c0
#
_entry.id   38fe1e6a9a57016801b14369533b07c0
#
_cell.length_a   1.000
_cell.length_b   1.000
_cell.length_c   1.000
_cell.angle_alpha   90.00
_cell.angle_beta   90.00
_cell.angle_gamma   90.00
#
_symmetry.space_group_name_H-M   'P 1'
#
loop_
_entity.id
_entity.type
_entity.pdbx_description
1 polymer ?
#
loop_
_entity_poly.entity_id
_entity_poly.type
_entity_poly.pdbx_seq_one_letter_code
_entity_poly.pdbx_strand_id
1 'polypeptide(L)'
;MRKILQLISLLCCISAASLDGKEGVSVSQFPLTLNLVYPGNGILSGESKEIWIGLRIVREDGWHTYWEHPGDVGIAPSIEWELPAGYSAGKIVFPPPHRVSMFDIRANGHTGETLFLIPLSIPPLTSGQELEIKGLCSWMACSHTCIPAHTQLSLKLPVVSKFEPDPYWATQFKNFWATQPKEIPKDWNFDARLIGKFLKLQFPNFLSAKNAELDFFAENRVILSNQSPTV
;
A
#
# COMPACT_ATOMS: atom_id res chain seq x y z
N MET A 1 29.01 -59.01 -19.44
CA MET A 1 28.21 -57.81 -19.77
C MET A 1 27.75 -57.16 -18.46
N ARG A 2 28.48 -56.16 -17.97
CA ARG A 2 28.16 -55.40 -16.75
C ARG A 2 27.40 -54.18 -17.14
N LYS A 3 26.12 -54.02 -16.71
CA LYS A 3 25.31 -52.81 -16.86
C LYS A 3 25.68 -51.84 -15.72
N ILE A 4 26.29 -50.70 -16.09
CA ILE A 4 26.55 -49.60 -15.18
C ILE A 4 25.25 -48.79 -15.08
N LEU A 5 24.64 -48.76 -13.88
CA LEU A 5 23.52 -47.94 -13.56
C LEU A 5 24.04 -46.56 -13.13
N GLN A 6 23.90 -45.54 -13.97
CA GLN A 6 24.22 -44.16 -13.61
C GLN A 6 23.05 -43.60 -12.79
N LEU A 7 23.27 -43.41 -11.49
CA LEU A 7 22.43 -42.59 -10.64
C LEU A 7 22.63 -41.10 -10.99
N ILE A 8 21.67 -40.49 -11.64
CA ILE A 8 21.62 -39.03 -11.80
C ILE A 8 21.05 -38.47 -10.48
N SER A 9 21.96 -37.94 -9.64
CA SER A 9 21.60 -37.15 -8.46
C SER A 9 21.10 -35.79 -8.94
N LEU A 10 19.78 -35.61 -8.90
CA LEU A 10 19.15 -34.31 -9.13
C LEU A 10 19.39 -33.45 -7.88
N LEU A 11 20.43 -32.64 -7.91
CA LEU A 11 20.74 -31.66 -6.88
C LEU A 11 19.72 -30.53 -7.02
N CYS A 12 18.62 -30.61 -6.23
CA CYS A 12 17.66 -29.52 -6.09
C CYS A 12 18.37 -28.38 -5.34
N CYS A 13 18.91 -27.41 -6.09
CA CYS A 13 19.39 -26.15 -5.52
C CYS A 13 18.17 -25.39 -5.01
N ILE A 14 17.78 -25.63 -3.76
CA ILE A 14 16.98 -24.70 -3.00
C ILE A 14 17.90 -23.52 -2.73
N SER A 15 17.86 -22.48 -3.59
CA SER A 15 18.41 -21.18 -3.25
C SER A 15 17.64 -20.69 -2.01
N ALA A 16 18.26 -20.85 -0.84
CA ALA A 16 17.85 -20.12 0.34
C ALA A 16 17.98 -18.64 -0.02
N ALA A 17 16.88 -18.00 -0.40
CA ALA A 17 16.81 -16.55 -0.46
C ALA A 17 17.20 -16.08 0.95
N SER A 18 18.34 -15.43 1.06
CA SER A 18 18.74 -14.70 2.25
C SER A 18 17.57 -13.75 2.56
N LEU A 19 16.83 -14.02 3.64
CA LEU A 19 15.83 -13.11 4.17
C LEU A 19 16.59 -11.91 4.76
N ASP A 20 17.06 -11.03 3.89
CA ASP A 20 17.45 -9.69 4.30
C ASP A 20 16.17 -9.08 4.91
N GLY A 21 16.23 -8.67 6.18
CA GLY A 21 15.08 -8.25 6.99
C GLY A 21 14.27 -7.04 6.48
N LYS A 22 14.35 -6.73 5.21
CA LYS A 22 13.74 -5.59 4.51
C LYS A 22 12.39 -5.93 3.88
N GLU A 23 12.20 -7.19 3.54
CA GLU A 23 10.98 -7.69 2.90
C GLU A 23 10.45 -8.93 3.61
N GLY A 24 9.17 -8.93 3.88
CA GLY A 24 8.43 -10.13 4.25
C GLY A 24 8.30 -11.09 3.07
N VAL A 25 7.88 -12.31 3.37
CA VAL A 25 7.61 -13.31 2.34
C VAL A 25 6.56 -12.77 1.37
N SER A 26 6.89 -12.77 0.08
CA SER A 26 5.93 -12.44 -0.97
C SER A 26 4.93 -13.58 -1.14
N VAL A 27 3.65 -13.24 -1.05
CA VAL A 27 2.53 -14.16 -1.27
C VAL A 27 1.88 -13.83 -2.60
N SER A 28 1.91 -14.78 -3.54
CA SER A 28 1.20 -14.66 -4.81
C SER A 28 -0.12 -15.40 -4.72
N GLN A 29 -1.21 -14.66 -4.82
CA GLN A 29 -2.58 -15.15 -4.89
C GLN A 29 -3.31 -14.41 -5.99
N PHE A 30 -3.41 -15.07 -7.17
CA PHE A 30 -3.99 -14.43 -8.35
C PHE A 30 -5.26 -13.64 -8.01
N PRO A 31 -5.36 -12.42 -8.47
CA PRO A 31 -4.48 -11.71 -9.43
C PRO A 31 -3.43 -10.79 -8.76
N LEU A 32 -3.08 -11.03 -7.50
CA LEU A 32 -2.17 -10.16 -6.74
C LEU A 32 -0.92 -10.89 -6.26
N THR A 33 0.15 -10.11 -6.09
CA THR A 33 1.30 -10.47 -5.26
C THR A 33 1.45 -9.40 -4.16
N LEU A 34 1.55 -9.83 -2.91
CA LEU A 34 1.60 -8.95 -1.73
C LEU A 34 2.78 -9.31 -0.84
N ASN A 35 3.39 -8.31 -0.23
CA ASN A 35 4.34 -8.49 0.86
C ASN A 35 4.39 -7.24 1.74
N LEU A 36 4.87 -7.41 2.99
CA LEU A 36 5.24 -6.30 3.86
C LEU A 36 6.69 -5.93 3.60
N VAL A 37 7.01 -4.63 3.71
CA VAL A 37 8.36 -4.09 3.44
C VAL A 37 8.75 -3.06 4.49
N TYR A 38 10.07 -2.87 4.66
CA TYR A 38 10.64 -1.89 5.58
C TYR A 38 11.78 -1.11 4.89
N PRO A 39 11.96 0.20 5.18
CA PRO A 39 12.89 1.04 4.43
C PRO A 39 14.35 0.95 4.89
N GLY A 40 14.74 -0.07 5.64
CA GLY A 40 16.11 -0.20 6.12
C GLY A 40 16.46 -1.61 6.62
N ASN A 41 17.68 -1.74 7.14
CA ASN A 41 18.26 -2.99 7.57
C ASN A 41 17.66 -3.58 8.86
N GLY A 42 16.78 -2.83 9.55
CA GLY A 42 16.14 -3.25 10.79
C GLY A 42 15.67 -2.05 11.61
N ILE A 43 15.08 -2.32 12.77
CA ILE A 43 14.57 -1.30 13.67
C ILE A 43 15.71 -0.81 14.56
N LEU A 44 15.95 0.50 14.61
CA LEU A 44 16.94 1.07 15.52
C LEU A 44 16.51 0.81 16.98
N SER A 45 17.42 0.26 17.80
CA SER A 45 17.19 0.07 19.24
C SER A 45 16.97 1.41 19.97
N GLY A 46 16.35 1.38 21.14
CA GLY A 46 16.11 2.57 21.96
C GLY A 46 14.71 2.65 22.53
N GLU A 47 14.26 3.88 22.81
CA GLU A 47 12.97 4.18 23.44
C GLU A 47 11.77 3.85 22.53
N SER A 48 10.57 3.89 23.13
CA SER A 48 9.30 3.76 22.38
C SER A 48 9.22 4.76 21.25
N LYS A 49 8.76 4.32 20.09
CA LYS A 49 8.65 5.17 18.90
C LYS A 49 7.59 4.67 17.95
N GLU A 50 7.27 5.51 16.99
CA GLU A 50 6.55 5.12 15.80
C GLU A 50 7.53 4.78 14.68
N ILE A 51 7.28 3.66 14.00
CA ILE A 51 7.94 3.28 12.76
C ILE A 51 6.91 3.13 11.65
N TRP A 52 7.37 3.15 10.41
CA TRP A 52 6.50 2.95 9.26
C TRP A 52 6.89 1.67 8.53
N ILE A 53 5.92 0.82 8.25
CA ILE A 53 6.06 -0.33 7.36
C ILE A 53 5.23 -0.12 6.11
N GLY A 54 5.58 -0.81 5.03
CA GLY A 54 4.85 -0.77 3.77
C GLY A 54 4.09 -2.06 3.52
N LEU A 55 2.86 -1.96 3.01
CA LEU A 55 2.17 -3.03 2.31
C LEU A 55 2.36 -2.78 0.81
N ARG A 56 3.13 -3.63 0.15
CA ARG A 56 3.29 -3.63 -1.29
C ARG A 56 2.25 -4.54 -1.91
N ILE A 57 1.52 -4.05 -2.91
CA ILE A 57 0.58 -4.82 -3.70
C ILE A 57 0.92 -4.65 -5.18
N VAL A 58 1.20 -5.76 -5.86
CA VAL A 58 1.38 -5.83 -7.31
C VAL A 58 0.18 -6.55 -7.90
N ARG A 59 -0.41 -5.99 -8.93
CA ARG A 59 -1.59 -6.51 -9.62
C ARG A 59 -1.22 -6.95 -11.02
N GLU A 60 -1.81 -8.04 -11.47
CA GLU A 60 -1.75 -8.43 -12.87
C GLU A 60 -2.38 -7.36 -13.78
N ASP A 61 -1.96 -7.31 -15.03
CA ASP A 61 -2.47 -6.35 -15.99
C ASP A 61 -3.98 -6.45 -16.15
N GLY A 62 -4.65 -5.30 -16.17
CA GLY A 62 -6.10 -5.19 -16.24
C GLY A 62 -6.84 -5.42 -14.93
N TRP A 63 -6.11 -5.70 -13.84
CA TRP A 63 -6.70 -5.81 -12.50
C TRP A 63 -6.46 -4.55 -11.67
N HIS A 64 -7.42 -4.25 -10.78
CA HIS A 64 -7.33 -3.15 -9.83
C HIS A 64 -7.81 -3.58 -8.44
N THR A 65 -7.33 -2.86 -7.43
CA THR A 65 -7.88 -2.87 -6.07
C THR A 65 -8.38 -1.47 -5.75
N TYR A 66 -9.04 -1.32 -4.63
CA TYR A 66 -9.79 -0.11 -4.29
C TYR A 66 -9.03 0.80 -3.33
N TRP A 67 -9.31 2.09 -3.45
CA TRP A 67 -8.91 3.11 -2.48
C TRP A 67 -9.78 3.04 -1.22
N GLU A 68 -9.39 3.72 -0.14
CA GLU A 68 -10.15 3.72 1.12
C GLU A 68 -11.61 4.21 0.95
N HIS A 69 -11.83 5.12 0.00
CA HIS A 69 -13.14 5.58 -0.44
C HIS A 69 -13.39 5.21 -1.90
N PRO A 70 -13.77 3.98 -2.18
CA PRO A 70 -13.82 3.47 -3.55
C PRO A 70 -14.92 4.11 -4.40
N GLY A 71 -15.89 4.77 -3.79
CA GLY A 71 -17.09 5.28 -4.45
C GLY A 71 -18.26 4.29 -4.29
N ASP A 72 -18.97 4.02 -5.39
CA ASP A 72 -20.22 3.23 -5.35
C ASP A 72 -19.97 1.74 -5.16
N VAL A 73 -18.80 1.24 -5.52
CA VAL A 73 -18.45 -0.19 -5.50
C VAL A 73 -17.03 -0.42 -5.01
N GLY A 74 -16.80 -1.60 -4.44
CA GLY A 74 -15.49 -2.06 -4.04
C GLY A 74 -15.25 -2.06 -2.54
N ILE A 75 -14.21 -2.80 -2.14
CA ILE A 75 -13.74 -2.92 -0.75
C ILE A 75 -12.25 -2.62 -0.75
N ALA A 76 -11.86 -1.64 0.04
CA ALA A 76 -10.45 -1.29 0.23
C ALA A 76 -9.66 -2.43 0.91
N PRO A 77 -8.37 -2.56 0.63
CA PRO A 77 -7.50 -3.44 1.41
C PRO A 77 -7.52 -3.08 2.90
N SER A 78 -7.51 -4.11 3.74
CA SER A 78 -7.44 -3.99 5.19
C SER A 78 -6.51 -5.03 5.78
N ILE A 79 -6.00 -4.79 7.00
CA ILE A 79 -5.17 -5.76 7.72
C ILE A 79 -5.68 -5.89 9.14
N GLU A 80 -5.95 -7.14 9.55
CA GLU A 80 -6.17 -7.52 10.94
C GLU A 80 -4.83 -7.97 11.51
N TRP A 81 -4.31 -7.20 12.47
CA TRP A 81 -2.95 -7.38 12.97
C TRP A 81 -2.88 -8.37 14.13
N GLU A 82 -1.87 -9.24 14.09
CA GLU A 82 -1.44 -10.09 15.19
C GLU A 82 -0.11 -9.54 15.72
N LEU A 83 -0.19 -8.61 16.67
CA LEU A 83 0.99 -7.94 17.22
C LEU A 83 1.25 -8.40 18.67
N PRO A 84 2.53 -8.42 19.09
CA PRO A 84 2.88 -8.68 20.49
C PRO A 84 2.29 -7.62 21.43
N ALA A 85 2.22 -7.94 22.73
CA ALA A 85 1.74 -6.99 23.72
C ALA A 85 2.58 -5.71 23.77
N GLY A 86 1.94 -4.56 23.84
CA GLY A 86 2.59 -3.25 23.81
C GLY A 86 2.85 -2.66 22.43
N TYR A 87 2.51 -3.40 21.36
CA TYR A 87 2.57 -2.92 19.97
C TYR A 87 1.18 -2.55 19.49
N SER A 88 1.09 -1.56 18.62
CA SER A 88 -0.17 -1.23 17.93
C SER A 88 0.09 -0.72 16.52
N ALA A 89 -0.85 -1.02 15.61
CA ALA A 89 -0.84 -0.50 14.25
C ALA A 89 -1.89 0.61 14.10
N GLY A 90 -1.53 1.68 13.41
CA GLY A 90 -2.47 2.69 12.97
C GLY A 90 -3.19 2.30 11.69
N LYS A 91 -3.95 3.24 11.14
CA LYS A 91 -4.67 3.03 9.88
C LYS A 91 -3.69 2.95 8.70
N ILE A 92 -4.07 2.20 7.68
CA ILE A 92 -3.37 2.21 6.40
C ILE A 92 -3.48 3.62 5.80
N VAL A 93 -2.36 4.19 5.40
CA VAL A 93 -2.30 5.43 4.62
C VAL A 93 -2.23 5.05 3.16
N PHE A 94 -3.23 5.48 2.41
CA PHE A 94 -3.35 5.22 0.98
C PHE A 94 -2.65 6.32 0.18
N PRO A 95 -1.96 5.99 -0.93
CA PRO A 95 -1.56 7.01 -1.88
C PRO A 95 -2.80 7.57 -2.60
N PRO A 96 -2.72 8.74 -3.23
CA PRO A 96 -3.79 9.25 -4.07
C PRO A 96 -4.24 8.19 -5.10
N PRO A 97 -5.55 7.98 -5.26
CA PRO A 97 -6.07 7.01 -6.21
C PRO A 97 -6.08 7.55 -7.62
N HIS A 98 -6.42 6.68 -8.56
CA HIS A 98 -6.89 7.08 -9.89
C HIS A 98 -8.25 6.42 -10.17
N ARG A 99 -8.89 6.83 -11.26
CA ARG A 99 -10.16 6.24 -11.68
C ARG A 99 -9.91 4.85 -12.23
N VAL A 100 -10.65 3.89 -11.68
CA VAL A 100 -10.71 2.51 -12.17
C VAL A 100 -12.14 2.20 -12.57
N SER A 101 -12.34 1.19 -13.39
CA SER A 101 -13.69 0.79 -13.81
C SER A 101 -13.83 -0.71 -13.93
N MET A 102 -15.01 -1.19 -13.62
CA MET A 102 -15.48 -2.52 -13.95
C MET A 102 -16.73 -2.35 -14.81
N PHE A 103 -16.62 -2.62 -16.11
CA PHE A 103 -17.62 -2.24 -17.10
C PHE A 103 -17.92 -0.73 -17.03
N ASP A 104 -19.17 -0.33 -16.91
CA ASP A 104 -19.61 1.06 -16.81
C ASP A 104 -19.56 1.64 -15.40
N ILE A 105 -19.21 0.82 -14.39
CA ILE A 105 -19.15 1.25 -13.00
C ILE A 105 -17.75 1.82 -12.72
N ARG A 106 -17.69 3.10 -12.38
CA ARG A 106 -16.46 3.80 -12.01
C ARG A 106 -16.22 3.68 -10.51
N ALA A 107 -14.96 3.54 -10.14
CA ALA A 107 -14.51 3.53 -8.76
C ALA A 107 -13.17 4.26 -8.62
N ASN A 108 -12.73 4.45 -7.38
CA ASN A 108 -11.41 4.97 -7.06
C ASN A 108 -10.53 3.80 -6.62
N GLY A 109 -9.35 3.68 -7.17
CA GLY A 109 -8.48 2.54 -6.86
C GLY A 109 -7.07 2.69 -7.39
N HIS A 110 -6.41 1.54 -7.47
CA HIS A 110 -5.02 1.42 -7.88
C HIS A 110 -4.83 0.24 -8.82
N THR A 111 -3.94 0.40 -9.81
CA THR A 111 -3.48 -0.63 -10.76
C THR A 111 -1.97 -0.84 -10.62
N GLY A 112 -1.41 -1.86 -11.28
CA GLY A 112 0.01 -2.14 -11.27
C GLY A 112 0.57 -2.34 -9.87
N GLU A 113 1.71 -1.75 -9.56
CA GLU A 113 2.34 -1.78 -8.24
C GLU A 113 1.96 -0.54 -7.42
N THR A 114 1.62 -0.76 -6.15
CA THR A 114 1.29 0.32 -5.21
C THR A 114 1.86 -0.01 -3.83
N LEU A 115 2.44 0.98 -3.19
CA LEU A 115 2.87 0.96 -1.79
C LEU A 115 1.84 1.69 -0.93
N PHE A 116 1.43 1.08 0.17
CA PHE A 116 0.60 1.65 1.24
C PHE A 116 1.44 1.71 2.49
N LEU A 117 1.35 2.77 3.29
CA LEU A 117 2.13 2.87 4.52
C LEU A 117 1.27 2.67 5.76
N ILE A 118 1.83 2.02 6.76
CA ILE A 118 1.18 1.73 8.03
C ILE A 118 2.08 2.17 9.18
N PRO A 119 1.64 3.08 10.07
CA PRO A 119 2.38 3.41 11.27
C PRO A 119 2.25 2.29 12.31
N LEU A 120 3.35 1.92 12.93
CA LEU A 120 3.41 0.99 14.05
C LEU A 120 4.00 1.70 15.26
N SER A 121 3.26 1.74 16.37
CA SER A 121 3.80 2.14 17.66
C SER A 121 4.47 0.93 18.30
N ILE A 122 5.73 1.08 18.69
CA ILE A 122 6.54 0.00 19.25
C ILE A 122 7.10 0.41 20.63
N PRO A 123 7.17 -0.53 21.59
CA PRO A 123 7.79 -0.29 22.90
C PRO A 123 9.31 -0.15 22.78
N PRO A 124 10.04 0.15 23.86
CA PRO A 124 11.48 0.15 23.86
C PRO A 124 12.05 -1.21 23.41
N LEU A 125 13.06 -1.17 22.55
CA LEU A 125 13.71 -2.36 21.99
C LEU A 125 15.21 -2.36 22.26
N THR A 126 15.76 -3.54 22.49
CA THR A 126 17.20 -3.76 22.69
C THR A 126 17.82 -4.38 21.45
N SER A 127 19.01 -3.91 21.08
CA SER A 127 19.76 -4.47 19.96
C SER A 127 19.98 -5.98 20.10
N GLY A 128 19.85 -6.70 18.98
CA GLY A 128 19.94 -8.16 18.95
C GLY A 128 18.62 -8.89 19.13
N GLN A 129 17.52 -8.17 19.42
CA GLN A 129 16.16 -8.73 19.36
C GLN A 129 15.69 -8.82 17.91
N GLU A 130 14.64 -9.59 17.69
CA GLU A 130 13.90 -9.64 16.41
C GLU A 130 12.43 -9.34 16.68
N LEU A 131 11.84 -8.50 15.85
CA LEU A 131 10.41 -8.25 15.84
C LEU A 131 9.79 -9.02 14.66
N GLU A 132 8.79 -9.85 14.94
CA GLU A 132 7.96 -10.46 13.93
C GLU A 132 6.59 -9.77 13.92
N ILE A 133 6.21 -9.23 12.78
CA ILE A 133 4.94 -8.56 12.51
C ILE A 133 4.10 -9.49 11.65
N LYS A 134 2.88 -9.78 12.06
CA LYS A 134 1.92 -10.61 11.31
C LYS A 134 0.58 -9.93 11.19
N GLY A 135 -0.12 -10.21 10.09
CA GLY A 135 -1.47 -9.72 9.90
C GLY A 135 -2.18 -10.42 8.75
N LEU A 136 -3.48 -10.60 8.91
CA LEU A 136 -4.37 -11.12 7.87
C LEU A 136 -4.79 -9.96 6.97
N CYS A 137 -4.20 -9.90 5.77
CA CYS A 137 -4.56 -8.91 4.76
C CYS A 137 -5.76 -9.40 3.95
N SER A 138 -6.80 -8.59 3.87
CA SER A 138 -8.01 -8.84 3.07
C SER A 138 -8.17 -7.78 2.00
N TRP A 139 -8.65 -8.15 0.83
CA TRP A 139 -8.87 -7.24 -0.30
C TRP A 139 -9.97 -7.72 -1.24
N MET A 140 -10.38 -6.82 -2.14
CA MET A 140 -11.14 -7.16 -3.33
C MET A 140 -10.35 -6.70 -4.56
N ALA A 141 -10.08 -7.63 -5.49
CA ALA A 141 -9.47 -7.33 -6.77
C ALA A 141 -10.51 -7.52 -7.89
N CYS A 142 -10.61 -6.56 -8.80
CA CYS A 142 -11.58 -6.60 -9.88
C CYS A 142 -10.93 -6.32 -11.24
N SER A 143 -11.52 -6.94 -12.26
CA SER A 143 -11.32 -6.72 -13.69
C SER A 143 -12.69 -6.86 -14.37
N HIS A 144 -12.93 -7.94 -15.12
CA HIS A 144 -14.27 -8.33 -15.58
C HIS A 144 -15.08 -9.09 -14.52
N THR A 145 -14.45 -9.50 -13.44
CA THR A 145 -15.04 -10.11 -12.26
C THR A 145 -14.36 -9.59 -11.02
N CYS A 146 -15.01 -9.72 -9.86
CA CYS A 146 -14.42 -9.34 -8.58
C CYS A 146 -14.09 -10.60 -7.77
N ILE A 147 -12.87 -10.64 -7.24
CA ILE A 147 -12.33 -11.72 -6.42
C ILE A 147 -12.02 -11.14 -5.03
N PRO A 148 -12.89 -11.35 -4.03
CA PRO A 148 -12.53 -11.11 -2.64
C PRO A 148 -11.58 -12.22 -2.19
N ALA A 149 -10.50 -11.83 -1.49
CA ALA A 149 -9.54 -12.79 -0.97
C ALA A 149 -8.83 -12.23 0.27
N HIS A 150 -8.10 -13.10 0.95
CA HIS A 150 -7.27 -12.74 2.10
C HIS A 150 -6.05 -13.65 2.17
N THR A 151 -4.99 -13.16 2.79
CA THR A 151 -3.78 -13.96 3.05
C THR A 151 -3.05 -13.47 4.29
N GLN A 152 -2.35 -14.38 4.96
CA GLN A 152 -1.46 -14.04 6.05
C GLN A 152 -0.16 -13.44 5.49
N LEU A 153 0.19 -12.27 5.98
CA LEU A 153 1.46 -11.61 5.70
C LEU A 153 2.33 -11.60 6.95
N SER A 154 3.63 -11.68 6.76
CA SER A 154 4.60 -11.56 7.85
C SER A 154 5.84 -10.78 7.43
N LEU A 155 6.43 -10.08 8.39
CA LEU A 155 7.70 -9.37 8.24
C LEU A 155 8.53 -9.55 9.49
N LYS A 156 9.78 -10.00 9.35
CA LYS A 156 10.75 -10.11 10.43
C LYS A 156 11.77 -9.01 10.30
N LEU A 157 11.95 -8.25 11.37
CA LEU A 157 12.87 -7.14 11.43
C LEU A 157 13.84 -7.32 12.60
N PRO A 158 15.16 -7.38 12.35
CA PRO A 158 16.14 -7.35 13.42
C PRO A 158 16.13 -5.99 14.11
N VAL A 159 16.44 -5.98 15.40
CA VAL A 159 16.68 -4.74 16.15
C VAL A 159 18.18 -4.44 16.11
N VAL A 160 18.53 -3.33 15.47
CA VAL A 160 19.93 -2.95 15.19
C VAL A 160 20.37 -1.78 16.05
N SER A 161 21.69 -1.70 16.32
CA SER A 161 22.30 -0.53 16.99
C SER A 161 22.55 0.64 16.05
N LYS A 162 22.57 0.39 14.73
CA LYS A 162 22.76 1.40 13.69
C LYS A 162 21.78 1.14 12.55
N PHE A 163 20.94 2.13 12.27
CA PHE A 163 20.03 2.08 11.13
C PHE A 163 20.78 2.40 9.83
N GLU A 164 20.59 1.55 8.83
CA GLU A 164 21.08 1.77 7.48
C GLU A 164 19.90 1.67 6.50
N PRO A 165 19.59 2.75 5.75
CA PRO A 165 18.46 2.74 4.83
C PRO A 165 18.73 1.75 3.69
N ASP A 166 17.69 1.03 3.27
CA ASP A 166 17.71 0.31 2.01
C ASP A 166 17.52 1.30 0.87
N PRO A 167 18.44 1.38 -0.13
CA PRO A 167 18.36 2.41 -1.17
C PRO A 167 17.07 2.38 -1.97
N TYR A 168 16.53 1.19 -2.26
CA TYR A 168 15.30 1.05 -3.01
C TYR A 168 14.09 1.41 -2.14
N TRP A 169 13.90 0.74 -1.01
CA TRP A 169 12.71 0.95 -0.17
C TRP A 169 12.67 2.34 0.46
N ALA A 170 13.80 2.88 0.91
CA ALA A 170 13.86 4.25 1.42
C ALA A 170 13.41 5.27 0.34
N THR A 171 13.77 5.03 -0.93
CA THR A 171 13.31 5.85 -2.04
C THR A 171 11.81 5.69 -2.28
N GLN A 172 11.26 4.47 -2.24
CA GLN A 172 9.82 4.23 -2.40
C GLN A 172 9.00 4.90 -1.29
N PHE A 173 9.44 4.81 -0.03
CA PHE A 173 8.79 5.50 1.07
C PHE A 173 8.83 7.02 0.93
N LYS A 174 9.97 7.58 0.51
CA LYS A 174 10.09 9.01 0.21
C LYS A 174 9.16 9.44 -0.92
N ASN A 175 9.08 8.68 -2.00
CA ASN A 175 8.19 8.94 -3.12
C ASN A 175 6.73 8.90 -2.69
N PHE A 176 6.35 7.92 -1.86
CA PHE A 176 5.01 7.85 -1.28
C PHE A 176 4.61 9.16 -0.59
N TRP A 177 5.47 9.68 0.29
CA TRP A 177 5.20 10.94 0.99
C TRP A 177 5.18 12.16 0.06
N ALA A 178 5.95 12.13 -1.02
CA ALA A 178 5.96 13.20 -2.00
C ALA A 178 4.66 13.28 -2.82
N THR A 179 3.92 12.16 -2.95
CA THR A 179 2.64 12.11 -3.67
C THR A 179 1.43 12.43 -2.79
N GLN A 180 1.59 12.47 -1.46
CA GLN A 180 0.47 12.76 -0.58
C GLN A 180 -0.11 14.16 -0.82
N PRO A 181 -1.43 14.34 -0.64
CA PRO A 181 -2.07 15.65 -0.73
C PRO A 181 -1.38 16.67 0.18
N LYS A 182 -1.25 17.88 -0.30
CA LYS A 182 -0.70 19.00 0.46
C LYS A 182 -1.83 19.90 0.91
N GLU A 183 -1.62 20.58 2.04
CA GLU A 183 -2.55 21.62 2.47
C GLU A 183 -2.67 22.70 1.39
N ILE A 184 -3.89 23.19 1.22
CA ILE A 184 -4.18 24.30 0.31
C ILE A 184 -3.45 25.54 0.84
N PRO A 185 -2.64 26.24 0.01
CA PRO A 185 -2.02 27.49 0.42
C PRO A 185 -3.06 28.49 0.94
N LYS A 186 -2.75 29.18 2.04
CA LYS A 186 -3.70 30.10 2.72
C LYS A 186 -4.17 31.27 1.85
N ASP A 187 -3.39 31.62 0.83
CA ASP A 187 -3.68 32.68 -0.13
C ASP A 187 -4.55 32.20 -1.31
N TRP A 188 -4.88 30.90 -1.36
CA TRP A 188 -5.80 30.38 -2.35
C TRP A 188 -7.24 30.69 -1.94
N ASN A 189 -7.92 31.47 -2.75
CA ASN A 189 -9.37 31.67 -2.62
C ASN A 189 -10.09 30.42 -3.15
N PHE A 190 -10.20 29.41 -2.29
CA PHE A 190 -10.98 28.21 -2.55
C PHE A 190 -12.39 28.40 -1.98
N ASP A 191 -13.41 28.17 -2.78
CA ASP A 191 -14.81 28.18 -2.37
C ASP A 191 -15.47 26.86 -2.71
N ALA A 192 -16.24 26.31 -1.75
CA ALA A 192 -16.97 25.08 -1.92
C ALA A 192 -18.43 25.30 -1.48
N ARG A 193 -19.38 25.14 -2.37
CA ARG A 193 -20.82 25.35 -2.11
C ARG A 193 -21.65 24.16 -2.56
N LEU A 194 -22.57 23.74 -1.70
CA LEU A 194 -23.59 22.77 -2.06
C LEU A 194 -24.77 23.51 -2.72
N ILE A 195 -25.06 23.20 -3.97
CA ILE A 195 -26.17 23.77 -4.75
C ILE A 195 -27.09 22.62 -5.14
N GLY A 196 -28.20 22.47 -4.43
CA GLY A 196 -29.05 21.31 -4.56
C GLY A 196 -28.29 20.02 -4.21
N LYS A 197 -28.14 19.12 -5.18
CA LYS A 197 -27.35 17.87 -5.04
C LYS A 197 -25.94 17.96 -5.61
N PHE A 198 -25.50 19.13 -6.06
CA PHE A 198 -24.20 19.34 -6.68
C PHE A 198 -23.26 20.06 -5.74
N LEU A 199 -22.03 19.56 -5.62
CA LEU A 199 -20.93 20.26 -5.00
C LEU A 199 -20.24 21.12 -6.05
N LYS A 200 -20.35 22.46 -5.93
CA LYS A 200 -19.60 23.40 -6.75
C LYS A 200 -18.30 23.75 -6.04
N LEU A 201 -17.18 23.44 -6.68
CA LEU A 201 -15.84 23.82 -6.24
C LEU A 201 -15.35 24.97 -7.14
N GLN A 202 -14.81 26.02 -6.55
CA GLN A 202 -14.24 27.14 -7.27
C GLN A 202 -12.79 27.32 -6.87
N PHE A 203 -11.90 27.28 -7.86
CA PHE A 203 -10.46 27.42 -7.71
C PHE A 203 -9.99 28.76 -8.29
N PRO A 204 -8.85 29.30 -7.85
CA PRO A 204 -8.22 30.46 -8.47
C PRO A 204 -7.86 30.22 -9.95
N ASN A 205 -7.89 31.27 -10.76
CA ASN A 205 -7.71 31.22 -12.22
C ASN A 205 -6.35 30.67 -12.73
N PHE A 206 -5.36 30.46 -11.86
CA PHE A 206 -4.07 29.92 -12.29
C PHE A 206 -4.11 28.40 -12.62
N LEU A 207 -5.18 27.70 -12.26
CA LEU A 207 -5.43 26.34 -12.72
C LEU A 207 -5.93 26.26 -14.18
N SER A 208 -6.09 27.41 -14.84
CA SER A 208 -6.42 27.51 -16.27
C SER A 208 -5.25 27.14 -17.20
N ALA A 209 -4.26 26.37 -16.74
CA ALA A 209 -3.27 25.77 -17.60
C ALA A 209 -3.99 24.90 -18.64
N LYS A 210 -3.92 25.32 -19.90
CA LYS A 210 -4.44 24.59 -21.05
C LYS A 210 -3.97 23.15 -20.94
N ASN A 211 -4.87 22.20 -20.71
CA ASN A 211 -4.65 20.75 -20.54
C ASN A 211 -4.42 20.24 -19.08
N ALA A 212 -4.76 20.97 -18.03
CA ALA A 212 -4.83 20.39 -16.70
C ALA A 212 -6.09 19.52 -16.60
N GLU A 213 -5.90 18.22 -16.42
CA GLU A 213 -6.98 17.29 -16.06
C GLU A 213 -7.16 17.36 -14.55
N LEU A 214 -8.38 17.66 -14.10
CA LEU A 214 -8.70 17.78 -12.67
C LEU A 214 -9.52 16.58 -12.25
N ASP A 215 -9.02 15.83 -11.28
CA ASP A 215 -9.75 14.81 -10.58
C ASP A 215 -10.10 15.25 -9.17
N PHE A 216 -11.29 14.87 -8.72
CA PHE A 216 -11.75 15.11 -7.36
C PHE A 216 -11.96 13.77 -6.64
N PHE A 217 -11.28 13.60 -5.50
CA PHE A 217 -11.41 12.45 -4.63
C PHE A 217 -11.77 12.93 -3.24
N ALA A 218 -12.98 12.57 -2.78
CA ALA A 218 -13.43 12.98 -1.44
C ALA A 218 -12.80 12.08 -0.37
N GLU A 219 -12.25 12.67 0.68
CA GLU A 219 -11.68 11.95 1.84
C GLU A 219 -12.75 11.32 2.75
N ASN A 220 -14.01 11.55 2.48
CA ASN A 220 -15.09 10.93 3.22
C ASN A 220 -16.19 10.41 2.28
N ARG A 221 -16.98 9.45 2.78
CA ARG A 221 -18.03 8.78 1.99
C ARG A 221 -19.29 9.60 1.78
N VAL A 222 -19.34 10.84 2.25
CA VAL A 222 -20.54 11.70 2.12
C VAL A 222 -20.72 12.19 0.70
N ILE A 223 -19.64 12.27 -0.08
CA ILE A 223 -19.66 12.67 -1.50
C ILE A 223 -19.46 11.42 -2.34
N LEU A 224 -20.55 10.87 -2.83
CA LEU A 224 -20.61 9.63 -3.60
C LEU A 224 -20.72 9.91 -5.12
N SER A 225 -19.95 10.80 -5.69
CA SER A 225 -20.02 11.00 -7.13
C SER A 225 -18.83 10.33 -7.83
N ASN A 226 -19.12 9.32 -8.66
CA ASN A 226 -18.20 8.73 -9.62
C ASN A 226 -18.26 9.42 -11.00
N GLN A 227 -19.05 10.48 -11.13
CA GLN A 227 -19.11 11.27 -12.36
C GLN A 227 -17.86 12.16 -12.45
N SER A 228 -17.32 12.28 -13.65
CA SER A 228 -16.25 13.24 -13.91
C SER A 228 -16.74 14.66 -13.54
N PRO A 229 -15.87 15.49 -12.94
CA PRO A 229 -16.22 16.89 -12.75
C PRO A 229 -16.56 17.51 -14.10
N THR A 230 -17.63 18.30 -14.13
CA THR A 230 -17.92 19.18 -15.26
C THR A 230 -17.20 20.49 -15.00
N VAL A 231 -16.30 20.89 -15.89
CA VAL A 231 -15.59 22.16 -15.86
C VAL A 231 -16.46 23.26 -16.47
#